data_f957507720f44f6f8ef0781d32a82c75
#
_entry.id   f957507720f44f6f8ef0781d32a82c75
#
_cell.length_a   1.000
_cell.length_b   1.000
_cell.length_c   1.000
_cell.angle_alpha   90.00
_cell.angle_beta   90.00
_cell.angle_gamma   90.00
#
_symmetry.space_group_name_H-M   'P 1'
#
loop_
_entity.id
_entity.type
_entity.pdbx_description
1 polymer ?
#
loop_
_entity_poly.entity_id
_entity_poly.type
_entity_poly.pdbx_seq_one_letter_code
_entity_poly.pdbx_strand_id
1 'polypeptide(L)'
;MNNEFYIGWMPKAPQGFARHVKRVLLTILPVVLLTGATLACLQKRFSTASFEFGKLTEVTGVYFKDPVPMLRVNSGNDIWGNASYISIPLVGYGKHGANGIIREIESGHKTSLDHKQVILKGTLLYTDGRTIMQVSSNDIASVKIIPGSTVETATVQKDLGFRKVKGEIIDPKCYFGVMKPGEGKVHRDCAIRC
;
A
#
# COMPACT_ATOMS: atom_id res chain seq x y z
N MET A 1 30.70 -45.98 36.99
CA MET A 1 29.84 -45.17 36.10
C MET A 1 28.73 -46.09 35.65
N ASN A 2 27.48 -45.89 36.17
CA ASN A 2 26.34 -46.73 35.75
C ASN A 2 26.02 -46.34 34.28
N ASN A 3 26.39 -47.20 33.34
CA ASN A 3 25.99 -47.09 31.93
C ASN A 3 24.56 -47.64 31.78
N GLU A 4 23.61 -47.00 32.45
CA GLU A 4 22.22 -47.38 32.32
C GLU A 4 21.67 -46.79 31.01
N PHE A 5 21.20 -47.70 30.16
CA PHE A 5 20.56 -47.30 28.91
C PHE A 5 19.10 -46.89 29.19
N TYR A 6 18.77 -45.64 28.90
CA TYR A 6 17.42 -45.10 29.12
C TYR A 6 16.54 -45.28 27.86
N ILE A 7 15.49 -46.08 27.98
CA ILE A 7 14.58 -46.43 26.88
C ILE A 7 13.26 -45.62 26.92
N GLY A 8 13.08 -44.71 27.84
CA GLY A 8 11.88 -43.85 27.89
C GLY A 8 10.68 -44.37 28.70
N TRP A 9 10.65 -45.63 29.09
CA TRP A 9 9.59 -46.25 29.90
C TRP A 9 9.93 -46.46 31.39
N MET A 10 11.09 -46.03 31.78
CA MET A 10 11.44 -46.02 33.20
C MET A 10 10.70 -44.86 33.91
N PRO A 11 10.27 -45.03 35.20
CA PRO A 11 9.57 -44.00 35.94
C PRO A 11 10.40 -42.73 36.14
N LYS A 12 11.73 -42.84 36.12
CA LYS A 12 12.68 -41.72 36.21
C LYS A 12 13.88 -41.98 35.35
N ALA A 13 14.37 -40.99 34.68
CA ALA A 13 15.61 -41.07 33.88
C ALA A 13 16.82 -41.28 34.81
N PRO A 14 17.83 -42.10 34.39
CA PRO A 14 19.09 -42.24 35.11
C PRO A 14 19.73 -40.89 35.35
N GLN A 15 20.34 -40.68 36.53
CA GLN A 15 20.87 -39.37 36.94
C GLN A 15 21.89 -38.78 35.96
N GLY A 16 22.74 -39.64 35.38
CA GLY A 16 23.71 -39.18 34.37
C GLY A 16 23.06 -38.63 33.13
N PHE A 17 22.06 -39.34 32.59
CA PHE A 17 21.30 -38.91 31.43
C PHE A 17 20.48 -37.63 31.72
N ALA A 18 19.75 -37.60 32.84
CA ALA A 18 18.97 -36.46 33.26
C ALA A 18 19.84 -35.19 33.42
N ARG A 19 21.03 -35.32 33.97
CA ARG A 19 21.97 -34.19 34.11
C ARG A 19 22.48 -33.69 32.75
N HIS A 20 22.78 -34.61 31.84
CA HIS A 20 23.19 -34.25 30.49
C HIS A 20 22.08 -33.51 29.75
N VAL A 21 20.87 -34.07 29.71
CA VAL A 21 19.69 -33.46 29.06
C VAL A 21 19.40 -32.07 29.68
N LYS A 22 19.44 -31.95 31.02
CA LYS A 22 19.23 -30.68 31.69
C LYS A 22 20.27 -29.62 31.25
N ARG A 23 21.56 -30.00 31.09
CA ARG A 23 22.59 -29.06 30.60
C ARG A 23 22.32 -28.63 29.17
N VAL A 24 21.98 -29.59 28.31
CA VAL A 24 21.64 -29.30 26.90
C VAL A 24 20.43 -28.38 26.79
N LEU A 25 19.39 -28.63 27.54
CA LEU A 25 18.21 -27.77 27.59
C LEU A 25 18.52 -26.38 28.11
N LEU A 26 19.31 -26.27 29.17
CA LEU A 26 19.73 -24.97 29.72
C LEU A 26 20.61 -24.15 28.78
N THR A 27 21.27 -24.77 27.80
CA THR A 27 22.03 -24.07 26.78
C THR A 27 21.18 -23.75 25.55
N ILE A 28 20.39 -24.69 25.05
CA ILE A 28 19.59 -24.51 23.85
C ILE A 28 18.46 -23.51 24.06
N LEU A 29 17.75 -23.59 25.19
CA LEU A 29 16.59 -22.72 25.45
C LEU A 29 16.93 -21.23 25.41
N PRO A 30 17.98 -20.74 26.09
CA PRO A 30 18.41 -19.35 25.98
C PRO A 30 18.82 -18.96 24.57
N VAL A 31 19.52 -19.83 23.84
CA VAL A 31 19.93 -19.55 22.45
C VAL A 31 18.69 -19.37 21.56
N VAL A 32 17.70 -20.25 21.66
CA VAL A 32 16.46 -20.13 20.88
C VAL A 32 15.69 -18.87 21.23
N LEU A 33 15.58 -18.53 22.54
CA LEU A 33 14.90 -17.32 23.00
C LEU A 33 15.64 -16.05 22.52
N LEU A 34 16.95 -16.01 22.63
CA LEU A 34 17.77 -14.89 22.16
C LEU A 34 17.66 -14.72 20.63
N THR A 35 17.73 -15.82 19.88
CA THR A 35 17.56 -15.78 18.43
C THR A 35 16.17 -15.28 18.05
N GLY A 36 15.11 -15.78 18.70
CA GLY A 36 13.77 -15.32 18.47
C GLY A 36 13.57 -13.83 18.79
N ALA A 37 14.09 -13.38 19.93
CA ALA A 37 14.06 -11.97 20.31
C ALA A 37 14.83 -11.08 19.32
N THR A 38 16.04 -11.52 18.92
CA THR A 38 16.85 -10.79 17.94
C THR A 38 16.13 -10.67 16.60
N LEU A 39 15.55 -11.76 16.09
CA LEU A 39 14.79 -11.75 14.85
C LEU A 39 13.58 -10.82 14.96
N ALA A 40 12.83 -10.86 16.07
CA ALA A 40 11.70 -9.96 16.29
C ALA A 40 12.12 -8.48 16.33
N CYS A 41 13.24 -8.15 16.97
CA CYS A 41 13.77 -6.79 17.03
C CYS A 41 14.33 -6.29 15.68
N LEU A 42 14.86 -7.17 14.86
CA LEU A 42 15.41 -6.83 13.54
C LEU A 42 14.34 -6.74 12.45
N GLN A 43 13.12 -7.20 12.71
CA GLN A 43 12.03 -7.07 11.75
C GLN A 43 11.69 -5.61 11.52
N LYS A 44 11.72 -5.17 10.26
CA LYS A 44 11.19 -3.87 9.87
C LYS A 44 9.69 -3.85 10.13
N ARG A 45 9.20 -2.77 10.71
CA ARG A 45 7.75 -2.55 10.83
C ARG A 45 7.14 -2.49 9.43
N PHE A 46 6.03 -3.21 9.25
CA PHE A 46 5.25 -3.06 8.02
C PHE A 46 4.75 -1.61 7.93
N SER A 47 4.66 -1.09 6.70
CA SER A 47 4.07 0.22 6.45
C SER A 47 2.65 0.30 7.01
N THR A 48 2.18 1.51 7.32
CA THR A 48 0.81 1.80 7.79
C THR A 48 -0.23 1.61 6.68
N ALA A 49 0.12 0.92 5.60
CA ALA A 49 -0.71 0.72 4.44
C ALA A 49 -2.06 0.06 4.77
N SER A 50 -3.14 0.62 4.27
CA SER A 50 -4.51 0.14 4.45
C SER A 50 -5.28 0.20 3.14
N PHE A 51 -6.07 -0.84 2.87
CA PHE A 51 -6.95 -0.95 1.73
C PHE A 51 -8.40 -1.10 2.21
N GLU A 52 -9.25 -0.13 1.89
CA GLU A 52 -10.68 -0.14 2.24
C GLU A 52 -11.47 -1.11 1.33
N PHE A 53 -11.08 -2.39 1.35
CA PHE A 53 -11.70 -3.39 0.49
C PHE A 53 -13.20 -3.52 0.73
N GLY A 54 -13.99 -3.49 -0.34
CA GLY A 54 -15.46 -3.59 -0.29
C GLY A 54 -16.17 -2.29 0.10
N LYS A 55 -15.44 -1.22 0.43
CA LYS A 55 -16.03 0.09 0.72
C LYS A 55 -15.83 1.04 -0.45
N LEU A 56 -16.91 1.69 -0.86
CA LEU A 56 -16.88 2.75 -1.86
C LEU A 56 -17.06 4.10 -1.18
N THR A 57 -16.07 4.98 -1.36
CA THR A 57 -16.07 6.33 -0.80
C THR A 57 -16.22 7.34 -1.92
N GLU A 58 -17.13 8.32 -1.74
CA GLU A 58 -17.25 9.45 -2.65
C GLU A 58 -16.25 10.54 -2.31
N VAL A 59 -15.51 10.98 -3.31
CA VAL A 59 -14.52 12.04 -3.17
C VAL A 59 -14.84 13.14 -4.19
N THR A 60 -14.95 14.36 -3.70
CA THR A 60 -15.14 15.55 -4.54
C THR A 60 -13.80 16.21 -4.80
N GLY A 61 -13.49 16.46 -6.06
CA GLY A 61 -12.24 17.11 -6.44
C GLY A 61 -12.23 17.54 -7.90
N VAL A 62 -11.18 18.23 -8.30
CA VAL A 62 -10.94 18.58 -9.69
C VAL A 62 -10.15 17.45 -10.34
N TYR A 63 -10.65 16.92 -11.44
CA TYR A 63 -9.96 15.88 -12.18
C TYR A 63 -8.88 16.48 -13.08
N PHE A 64 -7.70 15.83 -13.10
CA PHE A 64 -6.58 16.13 -13.98
C PHE A 64 -6.17 14.85 -14.71
N LYS A 65 -6.01 14.96 -16.01
CA LYS A 65 -5.59 13.87 -16.88
C LYS A 65 -4.08 13.64 -16.81
N ASP A 66 -3.32 14.72 -16.81
CA ASP A 66 -1.86 14.71 -16.88
C ASP A 66 -1.20 15.08 -15.53
N PRO A 67 -0.02 14.51 -15.20
CA PRO A 67 0.76 13.51 -15.92
C PRO A 67 0.20 12.07 -15.79
N VAL A 68 -0.71 11.85 -14.83
CA VAL A 68 -1.48 10.62 -14.63
C VAL A 68 -2.87 11.00 -14.16
N PRO A 69 -3.91 10.20 -14.43
CA PRO A 69 -5.24 10.46 -13.92
C PRO A 69 -5.23 10.68 -12.41
N MET A 70 -5.70 11.81 -11.95
CA MET A 70 -5.74 12.15 -10.52
C MET A 70 -6.91 13.09 -10.17
N LEU A 71 -7.35 13.01 -8.92
CA LEU A 71 -8.20 14.03 -8.31
C LEU A 71 -7.36 14.97 -7.45
N ARG A 72 -7.58 16.26 -7.61
CA ARG A 72 -7.06 17.27 -6.71
C ARG A 72 -8.18 17.71 -5.77
N VAL A 73 -8.02 17.39 -4.50
CA VAL A 73 -9.01 17.59 -3.45
C VAL A 73 -8.57 18.75 -2.56
N ASN A 74 -9.46 19.66 -2.28
CA ASN A 74 -9.20 20.71 -1.30
C ASN A 74 -9.14 20.09 0.10
N SER A 75 -8.01 20.26 0.78
CA SER A 75 -7.77 19.77 2.14
C SER A 75 -7.92 20.85 3.22
N GLY A 76 -8.48 21.99 2.87
CA GLY A 76 -8.58 23.16 3.74
C GLY A 76 -7.57 24.24 3.41
N ASN A 77 -7.20 25.05 4.39
CA ASN A 77 -6.20 26.10 4.22
C ASN A 77 -4.89 25.72 4.93
N ASP A 78 -3.79 26.18 4.37
CA ASP A 78 -2.48 26.10 5.02
C ASP A 78 -2.39 27.11 6.19
N ILE A 79 -1.26 27.11 6.89
CA ILE A 79 -1.01 28.01 8.04
C ILE A 79 -1.00 29.49 7.67
N TRP A 80 -0.91 29.83 6.38
CA TRP A 80 -0.95 31.21 5.86
C TRP A 80 -2.31 31.57 5.26
N GLY A 81 -3.31 30.67 5.37
CA GLY A 81 -4.67 30.89 4.85
C GLY A 81 -4.84 30.59 3.36
N ASN A 82 -3.83 30.08 2.67
CA ASN A 82 -3.96 29.66 1.27
C ASN A 82 -4.62 28.28 1.16
N ALA A 83 -5.42 28.08 0.11
CA ALA A 83 -6.03 26.77 -0.13
C ALA A 83 -4.97 25.68 -0.30
N SER A 84 -5.07 24.64 0.51
CA SER A 84 -4.23 23.46 0.46
C SER A 84 -4.92 22.35 -0.31
N TYR A 85 -4.16 21.59 -1.10
CA TYR A 85 -4.71 20.53 -1.95
C TYR A 85 -3.94 19.23 -1.80
N ILE A 86 -4.67 18.13 -1.82
CA ILE A 86 -4.12 16.78 -1.86
C ILE A 86 -4.37 16.22 -3.26
N SER A 87 -3.34 15.66 -3.88
CA SER A 87 -3.47 14.92 -5.13
C SER A 87 -3.66 13.45 -4.85
N ILE A 88 -4.76 12.87 -5.32
CA ILE A 88 -5.13 11.47 -5.19
C ILE A 88 -5.02 10.83 -6.58
N PRO A 89 -3.92 10.11 -6.91
CA PRO A 89 -3.82 9.36 -8.15
C PRO A 89 -4.92 8.31 -8.27
N LEU A 90 -5.44 8.13 -9.49
CA LEU A 90 -6.47 7.16 -9.80
C LEU A 90 -5.85 5.90 -10.41
N VAL A 91 -6.30 4.74 -9.96
CA VAL A 91 -5.91 3.43 -10.47
C VAL A 91 -7.14 2.62 -10.86
N GLY A 92 -6.98 1.72 -11.82
CA GLY A 92 -8.05 0.83 -12.25
C GLY A 92 -8.16 -0.41 -11.37
N TYR A 93 -9.11 -1.27 -11.71
CA TYR A 93 -9.23 -2.59 -11.11
C TYR A 93 -8.05 -3.50 -11.54
N GLY A 94 -7.69 -4.45 -10.71
CA GLY A 94 -6.53 -5.30 -10.97
C GLY A 94 -5.23 -4.50 -10.99
N LYS A 95 -4.41 -4.69 -12.01
CA LYS A 95 -3.12 -4.00 -12.22
C LYS A 95 -3.16 -2.99 -13.36
N HIS A 96 -4.35 -2.50 -13.67
CA HIS A 96 -4.55 -1.54 -14.74
C HIS A 96 -4.57 -0.10 -14.20
N GLY A 97 -4.10 0.84 -15.01
CA GLY A 97 -4.29 2.27 -14.76
C GLY A 97 -5.75 2.68 -14.96
N ALA A 98 -6.10 3.87 -14.50
CA ALA A 98 -7.46 4.40 -14.63
C ALA A 98 -7.81 4.92 -16.03
N ASN A 99 -6.85 5.08 -16.93
CA ASN A 99 -7.06 5.71 -18.26
C ASN A 99 -8.16 5.08 -19.09
N GLY A 100 -8.28 3.74 -19.08
CA GLY A 100 -9.32 3.02 -19.81
C GLY A 100 -10.71 3.35 -19.27
N ILE A 101 -10.85 3.25 -17.97
CA ILE A 101 -12.11 3.52 -17.24
C ILE A 101 -12.55 4.97 -17.42
N ILE A 102 -11.63 5.91 -17.28
CA ILE A 102 -11.93 7.34 -17.48
C ILE A 102 -12.41 7.61 -18.90
N ARG A 103 -11.81 7.01 -19.91
CA ARG A 103 -12.28 7.16 -21.30
C ARG A 103 -13.70 6.63 -21.50
N GLU A 104 -14.05 5.51 -20.90
CA GLU A 104 -15.41 4.97 -20.93
C GLU A 104 -16.41 5.93 -20.27
N ILE A 105 -16.05 6.49 -19.12
CA ILE A 105 -16.86 7.47 -18.39
C ILE A 105 -17.04 8.75 -19.24
N GLU A 106 -15.97 9.30 -19.81
CA GLU A 106 -16.02 10.47 -20.69
C GLU A 106 -16.88 10.22 -21.93
N SER A 107 -16.79 9.02 -22.53
CA SER A 107 -17.64 8.61 -23.65
C SER A 107 -19.11 8.57 -23.25
N GLY A 108 -19.43 8.01 -22.09
CA GLY A 108 -20.80 7.96 -21.57
C GLY A 108 -21.39 9.33 -21.30
N HIS A 109 -20.61 10.24 -20.73
CA HIS A 109 -21.00 11.63 -20.48
C HIS A 109 -20.89 12.54 -21.70
N LYS A 110 -20.31 12.06 -22.81
CA LYS A 110 -20.01 12.84 -24.04
C LYS A 110 -19.24 14.14 -23.78
N THR A 111 -18.38 14.13 -22.77
CA THR A 111 -17.58 15.29 -22.37
C THR A 111 -16.30 14.86 -21.66
N SER A 112 -15.24 15.63 -21.86
CA SER A 112 -14.00 15.43 -21.10
C SER A 112 -14.20 15.83 -19.64
N LEU A 113 -13.59 15.07 -18.74
CA LEU A 113 -13.56 15.37 -17.30
C LEU A 113 -12.41 16.31 -16.94
N ASP A 114 -11.45 16.48 -17.81
CA ASP A 114 -10.22 17.22 -17.53
C ASP A 114 -10.52 18.65 -17.07
N HIS A 115 -9.88 19.06 -15.97
CA HIS A 115 -10.09 20.35 -15.29
C HIS A 115 -11.52 20.61 -14.80
N LYS A 116 -12.37 19.59 -14.71
CA LYS A 116 -13.71 19.71 -14.15
C LYS A 116 -13.79 19.24 -12.72
N GLN A 117 -14.63 19.89 -11.93
CA GLN A 117 -14.96 19.39 -10.62
C GLN A 117 -15.94 18.22 -10.74
N VAL A 118 -15.55 17.12 -10.12
CA VAL A 118 -16.32 15.86 -10.15
C VAL A 118 -16.47 15.28 -8.75
N ILE A 119 -17.54 14.55 -8.56
CA ILE A 119 -17.67 13.60 -7.45
C ILE A 119 -17.38 12.23 -8.02
N LEU A 120 -16.34 11.58 -7.53
CA LEU A 120 -15.90 10.28 -7.98
C LEU A 120 -16.02 9.27 -6.85
N LYS A 121 -16.60 8.12 -7.15
CA LYS A 121 -16.80 7.03 -6.19
C LYS A 121 -15.80 5.92 -6.46
N GLY A 122 -15.10 5.50 -5.41
CA GLY A 122 -14.08 4.46 -5.53
C GLY A 122 -13.61 3.95 -4.19
N THR A 123 -12.70 2.99 -4.22
CA THR A 123 -12.08 2.42 -3.02
C THR A 123 -10.76 3.12 -2.73
N LEU A 124 -10.58 3.55 -1.49
CA LEU A 124 -9.38 4.26 -1.08
C LEU A 124 -8.32 3.30 -0.55
N LEU A 125 -7.06 3.61 -0.88
CA LEU A 125 -5.88 2.93 -0.37
C LEU A 125 -4.93 3.99 0.22
N TYR A 126 -4.41 3.69 1.40
CA TYR A 126 -3.58 4.62 2.16
C TYR A 126 -2.21 4.02 2.46
N THR A 127 -1.18 4.82 2.43
CA THR A 127 0.15 4.47 2.97
C THR A 127 0.95 5.74 3.26
N ASP A 128 1.57 5.81 4.43
CA ASP A 128 2.50 6.86 4.83
C ASP A 128 1.99 8.30 4.51
N GLY A 129 0.73 8.56 4.86
CA GLY A 129 0.08 9.85 4.65
C GLY A 129 -0.29 10.16 3.20
N ARG A 130 -0.14 9.20 2.28
CA ARG A 130 -0.54 9.32 0.87
C ARG A 130 -1.79 8.49 0.62
N THR A 131 -2.57 8.91 -0.37
CA THR A 131 -3.81 8.24 -0.77
C THR A 131 -3.82 8.02 -2.27
N ILE A 132 -4.28 6.85 -2.70
CA ILE A 132 -4.69 6.58 -4.08
C ILE A 132 -6.13 6.08 -4.08
N MET A 133 -6.83 6.20 -5.20
CA MET A 133 -8.21 5.75 -5.35
C MET A 133 -8.32 4.75 -6.48
N GLN A 134 -8.86 3.58 -6.16
CA GLN A 134 -9.23 2.60 -7.18
C GLN A 134 -10.63 2.92 -7.71
N VAL A 135 -10.71 3.20 -9.00
CA VAL A 135 -11.97 3.44 -9.71
C VAL A 135 -12.48 2.11 -10.27
N SER A 136 -13.76 1.84 -10.09
CA SER A 136 -14.39 0.64 -10.66
C SER A 136 -14.94 0.92 -12.06
N SER A 137 -14.75 -0.01 -12.98
CA SER A 137 -15.11 0.14 -14.40
C SER A 137 -16.62 0.09 -14.71
N ASN A 138 -17.42 -0.40 -13.78
CA ASN A 138 -18.78 -0.82 -14.12
C ASN A 138 -19.84 0.22 -13.83
N ASP A 139 -19.47 1.44 -13.46
CA ASP A 139 -20.48 2.39 -13.02
C ASP A 139 -20.18 3.81 -13.56
N ILE A 140 -20.67 4.09 -14.78
CA ILE A 140 -20.69 5.44 -15.34
C ILE A 140 -21.41 6.41 -14.37
N ALA A 141 -22.35 5.90 -13.57
CA ALA A 141 -23.03 6.64 -12.50
C ALA A 141 -22.11 6.94 -11.30
N SER A 142 -20.90 6.33 -11.24
CA SER A 142 -19.92 6.61 -10.19
C SER A 142 -19.28 7.99 -10.30
N VAL A 143 -19.46 8.69 -11.42
CA VAL A 143 -18.93 10.04 -11.64
C VAL A 143 -20.05 11.02 -11.88
N LYS A 144 -20.15 12.02 -11.01
CA LYS A 144 -21.07 13.16 -11.20
C LYS A 144 -20.24 14.40 -11.50
N ILE A 145 -20.51 15.03 -12.64
CA ILE A 145 -19.86 16.31 -13.00
C ILE A 145 -20.65 17.42 -12.32
N ILE A 146 -19.94 18.32 -11.64
CA ILE A 146 -20.55 19.50 -11.01
C ILE A 146 -20.53 20.63 -12.04
N PRO A 147 -21.71 21.10 -12.50
CA PRO A 147 -21.77 22.16 -13.50
C PRO A 147 -21.23 23.50 -12.94
N GLY A 148 -20.58 24.28 -13.79
CA GLY A 148 -20.17 25.66 -13.47
C GLY A 148 -18.90 25.84 -12.68
N SER A 149 -18.20 24.76 -12.32
CA SER A 149 -16.96 24.84 -11.55
C SER A 149 -15.75 24.38 -12.39
N THR A 150 -15.44 25.12 -13.44
CA THR A 150 -14.09 25.10 -14.01
C THR A 150 -13.18 25.84 -13.05
N VAL A 151 -12.51 25.11 -12.20
CA VAL A 151 -11.51 25.73 -11.32
C VAL A 151 -10.25 25.88 -12.18
N GLU A 152 -9.96 27.09 -12.60
CA GLU A 152 -8.63 27.49 -13.07
C GLU A 152 -7.61 27.36 -11.93
N THR A 153 -7.43 26.17 -11.45
CA THR A 153 -6.28 25.88 -10.60
C THR A 153 -5.16 25.49 -11.56
N ALA A 154 -4.58 26.51 -12.18
CA ALA A 154 -3.36 26.36 -12.96
C ALA A 154 -2.30 25.75 -12.06
N THR A 155 -2.25 24.42 -12.02
CA THR A 155 -1.03 23.75 -11.62
C THR A 155 -0.05 24.03 -12.73
N VAL A 156 0.81 25.04 -12.54
CA VAL A 156 1.90 25.28 -13.47
C VAL A 156 2.77 24.04 -13.41
N GLN A 157 2.58 23.14 -14.39
CA GLN A 157 3.49 22.01 -14.58
C GLN A 157 4.84 22.61 -14.95
N LYS A 158 5.84 22.33 -14.11
CA LYS A 158 7.21 22.77 -14.37
C LYS A 158 7.95 21.63 -15.04
N ASP A 159 8.36 21.83 -16.30
CA ASP A 159 9.29 20.93 -16.94
C ASP A 159 10.65 21.01 -16.21
N LEU A 160 11.07 19.90 -15.64
CA LEU A 160 12.37 19.78 -14.94
C LEU A 160 13.50 19.39 -15.90
N GLY A 161 13.21 19.18 -17.18
CA GLY A 161 14.14 18.65 -18.17
C GLY A 161 14.56 17.21 -17.86
N PHE A 162 15.61 16.74 -18.56
CA PHE A 162 16.14 15.40 -18.35
C PHE A 162 16.73 15.24 -16.94
N ARG A 163 16.24 14.26 -16.19
CA ARG A 163 16.72 13.93 -14.86
C ARG A 163 17.05 12.46 -14.76
N LYS A 164 18.16 12.14 -14.07
CA LYS A 164 18.50 10.76 -13.73
C LYS A 164 17.89 10.45 -12.36
N VAL A 165 16.96 9.52 -12.34
CA VAL A 165 16.31 9.06 -11.12
C VAL A 165 16.80 7.66 -10.80
N LYS A 166 17.17 7.40 -9.53
CA LYS A 166 17.49 6.08 -9.00
C LYS A 166 16.40 5.68 -8.03
N GLY A 167 15.76 4.56 -8.25
CA GLY A 167 14.68 4.08 -7.40
C GLY A 167 14.25 2.66 -7.75
N GLU A 168 13.25 2.18 -7.08
CA GLU A 168 12.58 0.91 -7.34
C GLU A 168 11.28 1.18 -8.10
N ILE A 169 10.99 0.35 -9.11
CA ILE A 169 9.69 0.36 -9.80
C ILE A 169 8.75 -0.53 -9.02
N ILE A 170 7.65 0.02 -8.57
CA ILE A 170 6.64 -0.68 -7.78
C ILE A 170 5.26 -0.54 -8.42
N ASP A 171 4.39 -1.53 -8.20
CA ASP A 171 2.97 -1.38 -8.46
C ASP A 171 2.35 -0.51 -7.35
N PRO A 172 1.64 0.59 -7.71
CA PRO A 172 1.10 1.50 -6.70
C PRO A 172 0.12 0.82 -5.75
N LYS A 173 -0.72 -0.10 -6.20
CA LYS A 173 -1.67 -0.78 -5.31
C LYS A 173 -0.98 -1.75 -4.35
N CYS A 174 0.05 -2.47 -4.81
CA CYS A 174 0.84 -3.32 -3.95
C CYS A 174 1.52 -2.50 -2.85
N TYR A 175 2.14 -1.37 -3.22
CA TYR A 175 2.78 -0.47 -2.26
C TYR A 175 1.77 0.13 -1.28
N PHE A 176 0.59 0.54 -1.76
CA PHE A 176 -0.47 1.15 -0.94
C PHE A 176 -1.30 0.18 -0.10
N GLY A 177 -1.01 -1.11 -0.10
CA GLY A 177 -1.58 -2.01 0.90
C GLY A 177 -2.25 -3.27 0.41
N VAL A 178 -2.31 -3.52 -0.90
CA VAL A 178 -2.84 -4.79 -1.43
C VAL A 178 -1.87 -5.94 -1.16
N MET A 179 -0.56 -5.66 -1.19
CA MET A 179 0.50 -6.61 -0.89
C MET A 179 1.37 -6.08 0.25
N LYS A 180 1.86 -6.97 1.12
CA LYS A 180 2.79 -6.65 2.21
C LYS A 180 3.88 -7.70 2.30
N PRO A 181 5.15 -7.30 2.13
CA PRO A 181 5.63 -5.98 1.71
C PRO A 181 5.36 -5.74 0.22
N GLY A 182 5.02 -4.51 -0.14
CA GLY A 182 4.80 -4.07 -1.53
C GLY A 182 6.05 -3.54 -2.22
N GLU A 183 7.22 -3.70 -1.61
CA GLU A 183 8.51 -3.18 -2.06
C GLU A 183 9.68 -4.07 -1.63
N GLY A 184 10.87 -3.80 -2.17
CA GLY A 184 12.12 -4.43 -1.79
C GLY A 184 12.32 -5.84 -2.35
N LYS A 185 13.39 -6.51 -1.89
CA LYS A 185 13.79 -7.83 -2.40
C LYS A 185 12.70 -8.88 -2.29
N VAL A 186 11.91 -8.84 -1.23
CA VAL A 186 10.83 -9.82 -0.97
C VAL A 186 9.70 -9.69 -2.01
N HIS A 187 9.47 -8.47 -2.51
CA HIS A 187 8.44 -8.20 -3.52
C HIS A 187 8.94 -8.33 -4.96
N ARG A 188 10.25 -8.42 -5.16
CA ARG A 188 10.88 -8.39 -6.47
C ARG A 188 10.31 -9.41 -7.47
N ASP A 189 10.15 -10.65 -7.05
CA ASP A 189 9.68 -11.72 -7.93
C ASP A 189 8.22 -11.53 -8.32
N CYS A 190 7.42 -10.96 -7.45
CA CYS A 190 6.06 -10.55 -7.77
C CYS A 190 6.07 -9.37 -8.74
N ALA A 191 6.88 -8.35 -8.51
CA ALA A 191 6.97 -7.16 -9.36
C ALA A 191 7.43 -7.49 -10.79
N ILE A 192 8.35 -8.44 -10.96
CA ILE A 192 8.82 -8.89 -12.29
C ILE A 192 7.70 -9.58 -13.09
N ARG A 193 6.78 -10.27 -12.42
CA ARG A 193 5.68 -11.01 -13.07
C ARG A 193 4.41 -10.18 -13.26
N CYS A 194 4.36 -9.04 -12.66
CA CYS A 194 3.25 -8.09 -12.74
C CYS A 194 3.46 -7.05 -13.81
#